data_2acc535dced6cbb9a9354a1bfc895abf
#
_entry.id   2acc535dced6cbb9a9354a1bfc895abf
#
_cell.length_a   1.000
_cell.length_b   1.000
_cell.length_c   1.000
_cell.angle_alpha   90.00
_cell.angle_beta   90.00
_cell.angle_gamma   90.00
#
_symmetry.space_group_name_H-M   'P 1'
#
loop_
_entity.id
_entity.type
_entity.pdbx_description
1 polymer ?
#
loop_
_entity_poly.entity_id
_entity_poly.type
_entity_poly.pdbx_seq_one_letter_code
_entity_poly.pdbx_strand_id
1 'polypeptide(L)'
;MSVCLVGLVLSPILSTLQAADKERMNVLFIAVDDLRTEASVFGNKYIHSPNLDRIAKMGITFNRAYCQQAVCSPSRSSLLTGTRPDTTKVWDLETHFRKALPDVVTLPQHFKNNGYFVQGMGKLYHSGLDDPQSWSVPWTSPRKETPVYGLPENNQNAKSGAKNANKSNKRGPAFEGADVPDNKFHDGMLAEMAVKALQGCATKKEPFWLGVGFIKPHLPFVSPKKYWDLYDPAKIELAPNPFKPKGAPDYAFSSGGEIKNYSGIPDGNIPNDLARKLKHGYYAAISYMDAQVGKVLDELDRLKLTDKTIIVLWGDHGWKLGEHNAWCKHSNVENDTNAPLLIAVPGLKTAGKSTNSLAEFVDIYPTLAELCGLRLPRHLEGTSLVPVLKDPSAIVKNASFSQYPRGAKVMGYSMRTEQYRFTRWVNRNNPSKLEAMELYDHKNDPQENTNIANDPKNAELVARLTEQWKKGWKGNVIMPSQSK
;
A
#
# COMPACT_ATOMS: atom_id res chain seq x y z
N MET A 1 -25.73 43.16 74.56
CA MET A 1 -26.28 42.99 73.23
C MET A 1 -25.15 42.43 72.33
N SER A 2 -25.13 41.12 72.17
CA SER A 2 -24.13 40.47 71.31
C SER A 2 -24.79 40.09 69.98
N VAL A 3 -24.22 40.58 68.88
CA VAL A 3 -24.69 40.25 67.55
C VAL A 3 -23.85 39.09 67.00
N CYS A 4 -24.47 37.93 66.79
CA CYS A 4 -23.86 36.79 66.10
C CYS A 4 -23.97 37.02 64.56
N LEU A 5 -22.81 37.16 63.89
CA LEU A 5 -22.74 37.03 62.43
C LEU A 5 -22.61 35.57 62.04
N VAL A 6 -23.63 35.05 61.32
CA VAL A 6 -23.60 33.74 60.66
C VAL A 6 -22.96 33.95 59.27
N GLY A 7 -21.76 33.44 59.10
CA GLY A 7 -21.12 33.41 57.77
C GLY A 7 -21.63 32.23 56.95
N LEU A 8 -22.29 32.55 55.79
CA LEU A 8 -22.62 31.56 54.76
C LEU A 8 -21.34 31.19 53.97
N VAL A 9 -20.89 29.96 54.12
CA VAL A 9 -19.82 29.40 53.27
C VAL A 9 -20.49 28.88 52.00
N LEU A 10 -20.39 29.60 50.90
CA LEU A 10 -20.69 29.09 49.57
C LEU A 10 -19.53 28.22 49.08
N SER A 11 -19.75 26.88 49.09
CA SER A 11 -18.86 25.94 48.38
C SER A 11 -19.07 26.02 46.87
N PRO A 12 -18.03 26.19 46.05
CA PRO A 12 -18.16 26.12 44.61
C PRO A 12 -18.37 24.65 44.22
N ILE A 13 -19.54 24.34 43.66
CA ILE A 13 -19.79 23.09 42.97
C ILE A 13 -18.95 23.14 41.70
N LEU A 14 -17.78 22.48 41.69
CA LEU A 14 -17.05 22.16 40.46
C LEU A 14 -17.91 21.14 39.69
N SER A 15 -18.72 21.59 38.76
CA SER A 15 -19.29 20.76 37.71
C SER A 15 -18.14 20.33 36.79
N THR A 16 -17.61 19.14 37.01
CA THR A 16 -16.80 18.44 36.02
C THR A 16 -17.70 18.20 34.80
N LEU A 17 -17.58 19.03 33.79
CA LEU A 17 -18.06 18.73 32.46
C LEU A 17 -17.31 17.44 32.00
N GLN A 18 -17.96 16.32 32.22
CA GLN A 18 -17.58 15.07 31.60
C GLN A 18 -17.82 15.29 30.10
N ALA A 19 -16.75 15.58 29.35
CA ALA A 19 -16.77 15.51 27.89
C ALA A 19 -17.31 14.11 27.58
N ALA A 20 -18.46 14.03 26.91
CA ALA A 20 -19.03 12.76 26.46
C ALA A 20 -17.90 12.01 25.75
N ASP A 21 -17.51 10.86 26.29
CA ASP A 21 -16.48 10.00 25.69
C ASP A 21 -16.96 9.67 24.28
N LYS A 22 -16.39 10.37 23.28
CA LYS A 22 -16.72 10.08 21.89
C LYS A 22 -16.29 8.63 21.65
N GLU A 23 -17.28 7.76 21.40
CA GLU A 23 -17.04 6.34 21.18
C GLU A 23 -15.89 6.18 20.18
N ARG A 24 -14.79 5.54 20.59
CA ARG A 24 -13.58 5.38 19.77
C ARG A 24 -13.88 4.42 18.63
N MET A 25 -13.50 4.81 17.41
CA MET A 25 -13.71 4.00 16.22
C MET A 25 -12.79 2.78 16.21
N ASN A 26 -13.30 1.65 15.74
CA ASN A 26 -12.49 0.51 15.38
C ASN A 26 -11.72 0.79 14.07
N VAL A 27 -10.71 -0.01 13.78
CA VAL A 27 -9.97 0.03 12.52
C VAL A 27 -9.88 -1.37 11.91
N LEU A 28 -10.32 -1.51 10.67
CA LEU A 28 -10.05 -2.65 9.80
C LEU A 28 -9.03 -2.20 8.76
N PHE A 29 -7.80 -2.75 8.86
CA PHE A 29 -6.67 -2.38 8.04
C PHE A 29 -6.32 -3.50 7.06
N ILE A 30 -6.65 -3.34 5.79
CA ILE A 30 -6.52 -4.34 4.73
C ILE A 30 -5.31 -4.00 3.87
N ALA A 31 -4.27 -4.84 3.92
CA ALA A 31 -3.10 -4.77 3.07
C ALA A 31 -3.23 -5.77 1.91
N VAL A 32 -2.87 -5.37 0.71
CA VAL A 32 -2.90 -6.21 -0.49
C VAL A 32 -1.53 -6.15 -1.19
N ASP A 33 -0.98 -7.30 -1.54
CA ASP A 33 0.37 -7.41 -2.10
C ASP A 33 0.34 -7.32 -3.63
N ASP A 34 1.22 -6.48 -4.22
CA ASP A 34 1.35 -6.26 -5.67
C ASP A 34 0.06 -5.75 -6.38
N LEU A 35 -0.85 -5.10 -5.66
CA LEU A 35 -2.08 -4.55 -6.25
C LEU A 35 -1.82 -3.20 -6.91
N ARG A 36 -2.01 -3.12 -8.24
CA ARG A 36 -1.92 -1.87 -9.00
C ARG A 36 -3.28 -1.16 -9.11
N THR A 37 -3.27 0.11 -9.53
CA THR A 37 -4.46 0.92 -9.76
C THR A 37 -5.19 0.52 -11.06
N GLU A 38 -5.65 -0.73 -11.14
CA GLU A 38 -6.34 -1.28 -12.32
C GLU A 38 -7.69 -1.94 -12.00
N ALA A 39 -8.12 -1.96 -10.74
CA ALA A 39 -9.44 -2.46 -10.35
C ALA A 39 -10.58 -1.55 -10.83
N SER A 40 -11.84 -2.04 -10.76
CA SER A 40 -13.04 -1.31 -11.20
C SER A 40 -13.14 0.09 -10.61
N VAL A 41 -12.80 0.25 -9.34
CA VAL A 41 -12.79 1.53 -8.60
C VAL A 41 -11.85 2.58 -9.20
N PHE A 42 -10.83 2.17 -9.96
CA PHE A 42 -9.91 3.05 -10.70
C PHE A 42 -10.27 3.21 -12.19
N GLY A 43 -11.47 2.77 -12.58
CA GLY A 43 -12.02 2.96 -13.93
C GLY A 43 -11.89 1.78 -14.88
N ASN A 44 -11.18 0.72 -14.54
CA ASN A 44 -11.13 -0.49 -15.36
C ASN A 44 -12.38 -1.36 -15.13
N LYS A 45 -13.43 -1.08 -15.91
CA LYS A 45 -14.70 -1.79 -15.81
C LYS A 45 -14.64 -3.27 -16.20
N TYR A 46 -13.54 -3.72 -16.79
CA TYR A 46 -13.34 -5.12 -17.17
C TYR A 46 -12.95 -5.98 -15.97
N ILE A 47 -12.39 -5.39 -14.91
CA ILE A 47 -12.01 -6.14 -13.71
C ILE A 47 -13.18 -6.25 -12.73
N HIS A 48 -13.49 -7.48 -12.35
CA HIS A 48 -14.54 -7.80 -11.38
C HIS A 48 -14.02 -7.63 -9.94
N SER A 49 -14.27 -6.46 -9.34
CA SER A 49 -13.86 -6.13 -7.96
C SER A 49 -14.95 -5.37 -7.19
N PRO A 50 -16.15 -5.97 -7.02
CA PRO A 50 -17.31 -5.30 -6.43
C PRO A 50 -17.13 -4.92 -4.95
N ASN A 51 -16.24 -5.60 -4.21
CA ASN A 51 -16.00 -5.30 -2.79
C ASN A 51 -15.04 -4.12 -2.60
N LEU A 52 -14.09 -3.92 -3.52
CA LEU A 52 -13.34 -2.67 -3.61
C LEU A 52 -14.27 -1.49 -3.91
N ASP A 53 -15.22 -1.65 -4.84
CA ASP A 53 -16.25 -0.65 -5.13
C ASP A 53 -17.15 -0.36 -3.91
N ARG A 54 -17.44 -1.39 -3.08
CA ARG A 54 -18.18 -1.24 -1.83
C ARG A 54 -17.43 -0.37 -0.82
N ILE A 55 -16.11 -0.57 -0.63
CA ILE A 55 -15.29 0.28 0.23
C ILE A 55 -15.24 1.71 -0.33
N ALA A 56 -15.07 1.86 -1.65
CA ALA A 56 -15.07 3.18 -2.31
C ALA A 56 -16.38 3.97 -2.09
N LYS A 57 -17.52 3.30 -2.12
CA LYS A 57 -18.82 3.93 -1.84
C LYS A 57 -18.94 4.42 -0.40
N MET A 58 -18.25 3.79 0.55
CA MET A 58 -18.24 4.17 1.97
C MET A 58 -17.15 5.21 2.31
N GLY A 59 -16.22 5.49 1.40
CA GLY A 59 -15.05 6.29 1.67
C GLY A 59 -14.58 7.17 0.51
N ILE A 60 -13.30 7.50 0.53
CA ILE A 60 -12.59 8.23 -0.52
C ILE A 60 -11.61 7.31 -1.23
N THR A 61 -11.63 7.35 -2.57
CA THR A 61 -10.64 6.72 -3.43
C THR A 61 -9.53 7.73 -3.76
N PHE A 62 -8.29 7.38 -3.45
CA PHE A 62 -7.12 8.20 -3.78
C PHE A 62 -6.53 7.74 -5.12
N ASN A 63 -6.70 8.53 -6.18
CA ASN A 63 -6.17 8.20 -7.51
C ASN A 63 -4.65 8.32 -7.60
N ARG A 64 -4.04 9.06 -6.67
CA ARG A 64 -2.60 9.39 -6.65
C ARG A 64 -2.00 9.14 -5.27
N ALA A 65 -1.91 7.87 -4.87
CA ALA A 65 -1.28 7.44 -3.63
C ALA A 65 0.02 6.68 -3.92
N TYR A 66 1.11 7.09 -3.30
CA TYR A 66 2.45 6.64 -3.66
C TYR A 66 3.16 5.93 -2.51
N CYS A 67 3.78 4.78 -2.80
CA CYS A 67 4.68 4.11 -1.88
C CYS A 67 6.06 4.81 -1.85
N GLN A 68 6.77 4.67 -0.74
CA GLN A 68 8.09 5.28 -0.58
C GLN A 68 9.19 4.53 -1.32
N GLN A 69 8.98 3.23 -1.55
CA GLN A 69 9.85 2.40 -2.40
C GLN A 69 9.03 1.23 -2.94
N ALA A 70 9.05 1.02 -4.25
CA ALA A 70 8.22 0.02 -4.92
C ALA A 70 8.77 -1.41 -4.76
N VAL A 71 8.79 -1.90 -3.51
CA VAL A 71 9.06 -3.28 -3.11
C VAL A 71 8.52 -3.53 -1.70
N CYS A 72 8.03 -4.74 -1.42
CA CYS A 72 7.20 -5.07 -0.27
C CYS A 72 7.77 -4.61 1.09
N SER A 73 8.99 -5.03 1.50
CA SER A 73 9.51 -4.75 2.84
C SER A 73 9.73 -3.26 3.09
N PRO A 74 10.41 -2.48 2.23
CA PRO A 74 10.58 -1.04 2.39
C PRO A 74 9.26 -0.27 2.44
N SER A 75 8.31 -0.58 1.54
CA SER A 75 6.99 0.08 1.53
C SER A 75 6.22 -0.18 2.82
N ARG A 76 6.11 -1.45 3.22
CA ARG A 76 5.41 -1.87 4.45
C ARG A 76 6.07 -1.33 5.71
N SER A 77 7.40 -1.38 5.78
CA SER A 77 8.17 -0.79 6.89
C SER A 77 7.94 0.72 6.98
N SER A 78 7.95 1.44 5.85
CA SER A 78 7.70 2.88 5.82
C SER A 78 6.31 3.24 6.32
N LEU A 79 5.26 2.58 5.81
CA LEU A 79 3.89 2.84 6.25
C LEU A 79 3.72 2.53 7.75
N LEU A 80 4.14 1.32 8.17
CA LEU A 80 3.88 0.84 9.53
C LEU A 80 4.72 1.57 10.59
N THR A 81 5.87 2.14 10.24
CA THR A 81 6.64 3.01 11.14
C THR A 81 6.28 4.50 10.98
N GLY A 82 5.59 4.88 9.89
CA GLY A 82 5.33 6.27 9.55
C GLY A 82 6.59 7.04 9.13
N THR A 83 7.68 6.34 8.73
CA THR A 83 8.97 6.92 8.36
C THR A 83 9.47 6.39 7.02
N ARG A 84 10.34 7.13 6.35
CA ARG A 84 10.80 6.82 4.98
C ARG A 84 11.96 5.82 4.97
N PRO A 85 12.28 5.18 3.82
CA PRO A 85 13.35 4.18 3.74
C PRO A 85 14.73 4.69 4.19
N ASP A 86 15.04 5.97 4.00
CA ASP A 86 16.30 6.54 4.47
C ASP A 86 16.35 6.70 5.99
N THR A 87 15.20 6.75 6.67
CA THR A 87 15.08 6.71 8.12
C THR A 87 15.06 5.28 8.65
N THR A 88 14.22 4.40 8.07
CA THR A 88 14.14 2.99 8.47
C THR A 88 15.41 2.19 8.14
N LYS A 89 16.23 2.66 7.17
CA LYS A 89 17.36 1.94 6.58
C LYS A 89 16.98 0.60 5.93
N VAL A 90 15.72 0.45 5.53
CA VAL A 90 15.19 -0.72 4.85
C VAL A 90 15.07 -0.41 3.36
N TRP A 91 15.92 -1.02 2.54
CA TRP A 91 15.94 -0.88 1.08
C TRP A 91 15.84 -2.22 0.36
N ASP A 92 15.76 -3.32 1.12
CA ASP A 92 15.78 -4.71 0.66
C ASP A 92 14.64 -5.52 1.32
N LEU A 93 14.63 -6.84 1.11
CA LEU A 93 13.62 -7.77 1.63
C LEU A 93 14.07 -8.52 2.91
N GLU A 94 15.25 -8.23 3.44
CA GLU A 94 15.88 -8.98 4.53
C GLU A 94 16.11 -8.14 5.78
N THR A 95 16.26 -6.82 5.60
CA THR A 95 16.55 -5.90 6.72
C THR A 95 15.28 -5.59 7.51
N HIS A 96 15.34 -5.83 8.84
CA HIS A 96 14.28 -5.42 9.76
C HIS A 96 14.49 -3.97 10.20
N PHE A 97 13.44 -3.15 10.17
CA PHE A 97 13.50 -1.72 10.52
C PHE A 97 14.00 -1.46 11.95
N ARG A 98 13.78 -2.39 12.89
CA ARG A 98 14.25 -2.25 14.27
C ARG A 98 15.77 -2.28 14.42
N LYS A 99 16.52 -2.67 13.39
CA LYS A 99 17.98 -2.52 13.41
C LYS A 99 18.42 -1.05 13.43
N ALA A 100 17.70 -0.19 12.71
CA ALA A 100 17.97 1.26 12.68
C ALA A 100 17.11 2.05 13.67
N LEU A 101 15.91 1.56 13.97
CA LEU A 101 14.90 2.20 14.79
C LEU A 101 14.40 1.24 15.87
N PRO A 102 15.21 0.87 16.87
CA PRO A 102 14.85 -0.15 17.87
C PRO A 102 13.59 0.22 18.67
N ASP A 103 13.41 1.50 18.99
CA ASP A 103 12.36 2.00 19.87
C ASP A 103 11.19 2.66 19.12
N VAL A 104 11.15 2.58 17.79
CA VAL A 104 10.06 3.20 17.01
C VAL A 104 8.72 2.57 17.38
N VAL A 105 7.74 3.42 17.63
CA VAL A 105 6.35 2.98 17.85
C VAL A 105 5.68 2.82 16.49
N THR A 106 5.38 1.59 16.11
CA THR A 106 4.69 1.29 14.85
C THR A 106 3.22 1.68 14.90
N LEU A 107 2.56 1.81 13.76
CA LEU A 107 1.13 2.11 13.66
C LEU A 107 0.28 1.15 14.55
N PRO A 108 0.35 -0.17 14.39
CA PRO A 108 -0.43 -1.06 15.25
C PRO A 108 0.01 -0.98 16.74
N GLN A 109 1.31 -0.84 17.03
CA GLN A 109 1.81 -0.66 18.39
C GLN A 109 1.26 0.63 19.02
N HIS A 110 1.11 1.70 18.27
CA HIS A 110 0.54 2.95 18.74
C HIS A 110 -0.91 2.77 19.20
N PHE A 111 -1.72 2.07 18.40
CA PHE A 111 -3.09 1.73 18.78
C PHE A 111 -3.12 0.85 20.06
N LYS A 112 -2.27 -0.17 20.13
CA LYS A 112 -2.12 -1.01 21.33
C LYS A 112 -1.79 -0.19 22.55
N ASN A 113 -0.82 0.72 22.48
CA ASN A 113 -0.40 1.58 23.58
C ASN A 113 -1.51 2.57 24.00
N ASN A 114 -2.52 2.79 23.17
CA ASN A 114 -3.67 3.63 23.45
C ASN A 114 -4.95 2.82 23.77
N GLY A 115 -4.81 1.58 24.22
CA GLY A 115 -5.91 0.78 24.75
C GLY A 115 -6.82 0.14 23.69
N TYR A 116 -6.29 -0.11 22.48
CA TYR A 116 -6.96 -0.94 21.49
C TYR A 116 -6.54 -2.40 21.64
N PHE A 117 -7.47 -3.31 21.36
CA PHE A 117 -7.09 -4.69 21.06
C PHE A 117 -6.55 -4.75 19.63
N VAL A 118 -5.28 -5.14 19.49
CA VAL A 118 -4.58 -5.11 18.20
C VAL A 118 -4.21 -6.52 17.77
N GLN A 119 -4.73 -6.94 16.63
CA GLN A 119 -4.44 -8.24 16.03
C GLN A 119 -4.02 -8.10 14.58
N GLY A 120 -2.93 -8.78 14.21
CA GLY A 120 -2.43 -8.84 12.84
C GLY A 120 -2.46 -10.27 12.30
N MET A 121 -2.79 -10.41 11.02
CA MET A 121 -2.75 -11.69 10.30
C MET A 121 -2.39 -11.54 8.83
N GLY A 122 -1.81 -12.60 8.25
CA GLY A 122 -1.39 -12.60 6.85
C GLY A 122 -0.18 -11.69 6.58
N LYS A 123 -0.07 -11.12 5.39
CA LYS A 123 1.09 -10.33 4.95
C LYS A 123 0.93 -8.85 5.30
N LEU A 124 1.14 -8.46 6.56
CA LEU A 124 1.21 -7.06 7.00
C LEU A 124 2.63 -6.53 6.89
N TYR A 125 3.58 -7.16 7.57
CA TYR A 125 5.02 -7.01 7.32
C TYR A 125 5.48 -7.96 6.23
N HIS A 126 6.73 -7.82 5.77
CA HIS A 126 7.30 -8.79 4.84
C HIS A 126 7.60 -10.12 5.55
N SER A 127 7.51 -11.23 4.80
CA SER A 127 7.68 -12.58 5.36
C SER A 127 8.98 -12.72 6.14
N GLY A 128 8.88 -13.18 7.39
CA GLY A 128 10.04 -13.35 8.29
C GLY A 128 10.48 -12.07 9.01
N LEU A 129 9.81 -10.94 8.77
CA LEU A 129 10.12 -9.64 9.37
C LEU A 129 8.92 -9.10 10.19
N ASP A 130 8.18 -9.98 10.86
CA ASP A 130 7.09 -9.57 11.76
C ASP A 130 7.62 -8.80 12.97
N ASP A 131 6.76 -7.93 13.54
CA ASP A 131 7.06 -7.13 14.72
C ASP A 131 6.16 -7.53 15.91
N PRO A 132 6.59 -8.46 16.76
CA PRO A 132 5.76 -8.95 17.88
C PRO A 132 5.29 -7.86 18.86
N GLN A 133 6.03 -6.75 18.97
CA GLN A 133 5.65 -5.64 19.83
C GLN A 133 4.39 -4.92 19.33
N SER A 134 4.09 -5.03 18.04
CA SER A 134 2.93 -4.42 17.40
C SER A 134 1.60 -5.02 17.85
N TRP A 135 1.56 -6.24 18.37
CA TRP A 135 0.35 -7.03 18.53
C TRP A 135 -0.08 -7.23 19.99
N SER A 136 -1.38 -7.34 20.25
CA SER A 136 -1.94 -7.77 21.55
C SER A 136 -1.94 -9.29 21.70
N VAL A 137 -2.02 -10.01 20.59
CA VAL A 137 -1.92 -11.48 20.48
C VAL A 137 -0.92 -11.83 19.39
N PRO A 138 -0.27 -13.00 19.41
CA PRO A 138 0.69 -13.37 18.38
C PRO A 138 0.12 -13.24 16.96
N TRP A 139 0.92 -12.70 16.04
CA TRP A 139 0.60 -12.66 14.62
C TRP A 139 0.41 -14.08 14.06
N THR A 140 -0.53 -14.25 13.14
CA THR A 140 -0.85 -15.53 12.53
C THR A 140 -0.92 -15.44 11.00
N SER A 141 -0.66 -16.55 10.32
CA SER A 141 -0.80 -16.66 8.86
C SER A 141 -1.03 -18.10 8.45
N PRO A 142 -1.94 -18.39 7.52
CA PRO A 142 -2.20 -19.76 7.03
C PRO A 142 -1.14 -20.25 6.04
N ARG A 143 -0.03 -19.54 5.85
CA ARG A 143 0.98 -19.83 4.81
C ARG A 143 1.59 -21.22 4.90
N LYS A 144 1.72 -21.79 6.09
CA LYS A 144 2.27 -23.14 6.29
C LYS A 144 1.24 -24.23 6.03
N GLU A 145 -0.04 -23.89 6.12
CA GLU A 145 -1.18 -24.80 6.08
C GLU A 145 -1.79 -24.88 4.68
N THR A 146 -1.48 -23.91 3.81
CA THR A 146 -2.04 -23.81 2.47
C THR A 146 -0.98 -24.05 1.39
N PRO A 147 -1.32 -24.76 0.30
CA PRO A 147 -0.41 -24.93 -0.83
C PRO A 147 -0.28 -23.64 -1.64
N VAL A 148 0.82 -23.52 -2.39
CA VAL A 148 1.01 -22.42 -3.35
C VAL A 148 0.15 -22.63 -4.59
N TYR A 149 0.00 -23.89 -5.05
CA TYR A 149 -0.75 -24.30 -6.23
C TYR A 149 -1.89 -25.24 -5.86
N GLY A 150 -2.97 -25.22 -6.63
CA GLY A 150 -4.10 -26.15 -6.48
C GLY A 150 -3.76 -27.55 -7.00
N LEU A 151 -2.97 -27.63 -8.07
CA LEU A 151 -2.54 -28.89 -8.67
C LEU A 151 -1.30 -29.43 -7.92
N PRO A 152 -1.34 -30.71 -7.47
CA PRO A 152 -0.26 -31.27 -6.65
C PRO A 152 1.11 -31.29 -7.33
N GLU A 153 1.17 -31.53 -8.65
CA GLU A 153 2.40 -31.58 -9.44
C GLU A 153 3.14 -30.25 -9.44
N ASN A 154 2.43 -29.13 -9.39
CA ASN A 154 3.03 -27.78 -9.35
C ASN A 154 3.64 -27.45 -7.99
N ASN A 155 3.16 -28.07 -6.90
CA ASN A 155 3.69 -27.87 -5.54
C ASN A 155 5.05 -28.55 -5.30
N GLN A 156 5.38 -29.61 -6.04
CA GLN A 156 6.68 -30.31 -5.90
C GLN A 156 7.85 -29.36 -6.25
N ASN A 157 7.68 -28.54 -7.27
CA ASN A 157 8.68 -27.57 -7.71
C ASN A 157 8.75 -26.32 -6.80
N ALA A 158 7.67 -25.96 -6.13
CA ALA A 158 7.64 -24.81 -5.21
C ALA A 158 8.50 -25.01 -3.95
N LYS A 159 8.67 -26.25 -3.50
CA LYS A 159 9.49 -26.61 -2.31
C LYS A 159 11.00 -26.56 -2.58
N SER A 160 11.44 -26.79 -3.80
CA SER A 160 12.86 -26.85 -4.17
C SER A 160 13.51 -25.46 -4.38
N GLY A 161 12.72 -24.42 -4.62
CA GLY A 161 13.20 -23.06 -4.97
C GLY A 161 13.72 -22.19 -3.80
N ALA A 162 13.62 -22.65 -2.54
CA ALA A 162 13.87 -21.77 -1.39
C ALA A 162 15.31 -21.76 -0.85
N LYS A 163 16.18 -22.72 -1.18
CA LYS A 163 17.52 -22.83 -0.58
C LYS A 163 18.70 -23.15 -1.50
N ASN A 164 18.47 -23.53 -2.76
CA ASN A 164 19.58 -23.84 -3.70
C ASN A 164 19.24 -23.26 -5.08
N ALA A 165 19.39 -21.97 -5.25
CA ALA A 165 19.30 -21.30 -6.55
C ALA A 165 20.56 -21.57 -7.39
N ASN A 166 20.81 -22.83 -7.74
CA ASN A 166 21.54 -23.11 -8.97
C ASN A 166 20.60 -22.72 -10.13
N LYS A 167 21.11 -21.99 -11.11
CA LYS A 167 20.39 -21.35 -12.23
C LYS A 167 19.44 -22.24 -13.05
N SER A 168 19.29 -23.51 -12.71
CA SER A 168 18.44 -24.50 -13.39
C SER A 168 17.09 -24.81 -12.70
N ASN A 169 16.86 -24.40 -11.45
CA ASN A 169 15.62 -24.71 -10.72
C ASN A 169 14.71 -23.49 -10.64
N LYS A 170 13.96 -23.23 -11.72
CA LYS A 170 12.85 -22.28 -11.72
C LYS A 170 11.77 -22.76 -10.74
N ARG A 171 11.06 -21.79 -10.12
CA ARG A 171 9.84 -22.04 -9.34
C ARG A 171 8.79 -22.71 -10.23
N GLY A 172 7.69 -23.21 -9.66
CA GLY A 172 6.54 -23.69 -10.42
C GLY A 172 6.01 -22.69 -11.44
N PRO A 173 4.88 -22.93 -12.13
CA PRO A 173 4.34 -22.05 -13.16
C PRO A 173 3.99 -20.66 -12.60
N ALA A 174 4.10 -19.62 -13.44
CA ALA A 174 3.79 -18.24 -13.05
C ALA A 174 2.29 -17.99 -12.81
N PHE A 175 1.42 -18.87 -13.27
CA PHE A 175 -0.03 -18.77 -13.13
C PHE A 175 -0.68 -20.16 -13.08
N GLU A 176 -1.85 -20.26 -12.44
CA GLU A 176 -2.66 -21.45 -12.39
C GLU A 176 -4.11 -21.12 -12.03
N GLY A 177 -5.06 -21.72 -12.75
CA GLY A 177 -6.48 -21.73 -12.44
C GLY A 177 -6.96 -23.14 -12.14
N ALA A 178 -6.95 -23.57 -10.88
CA ALA A 178 -7.40 -24.91 -10.46
C ALA A 178 -8.85 -24.90 -10.00
N ASP A 179 -9.59 -25.96 -10.28
CA ASP A 179 -10.97 -26.13 -9.79
C ASP A 179 -10.95 -26.61 -8.33
N VAL A 180 -10.85 -25.64 -7.44
CA VAL A 180 -10.74 -25.85 -5.99
C VAL A 180 -11.53 -24.77 -5.23
N PRO A 181 -11.92 -25.02 -3.97
CA PRO A 181 -12.57 -24.00 -3.14
C PRO A 181 -11.62 -22.87 -2.77
N ASP A 182 -12.17 -21.71 -2.41
CA ASP A 182 -11.40 -20.50 -2.06
C ASP A 182 -10.39 -20.75 -0.96
N ASN A 183 -10.80 -21.45 0.11
CA ASN A 183 -9.97 -21.74 1.28
C ASN A 183 -8.88 -22.81 1.03
N LYS A 184 -8.78 -23.36 -0.18
CA LYS A 184 -7.62 -24.14 -0.60
C LYS A 184 -6.35 -23.30 -0.57
N PHE A 185 -6.45 -22.01 -0.89
CA PHE A 185 -5.32 -21.08 -0.94
C PHE A 185 -5.28 -20.13 0.26
N HIS A 186 -4.12 -19.51 0.44
CA HIS A 186 -3.81 -18.62 1.54
C HIS A 186 -4.91 -17.58 1.82
N ASP A 187 -5.34 -16.83 0.81
CA ASP A 187 -6.22 -15.67 1.01
C ASP A 187 -7.63 -16.09 1.40
N GLY A 188 -8.12 -17.22 0.89
CA GLY A 188 -9.41 -17.79 1.32
C GLY A 188 -9.39 -18.27 2.77
N MET A 189 -8.33 -18.97 3.18
CA MET A 189 -8.14 -19.39 4.57
C MET A 189 -7.97 -18.17 5.48
N LEU A 190 -7.21 -17.16 5.04
CA LEU A 190 -6.99 -15.91 5.76
C LEU A 190 -8.32 -15.17 6.01
N ALA A 191 -9.20 -15.12 5.01
CA ALA A 191 -10.51 -14.49 5.16
C ALA A 191 -11.37 -15.21 6.22
N GLU A 192 -11.36 -16.54 6.27
CA GLU A 192 -12.04 -17.31 7.33
C GLU A 192 -11.44 -17.02 8.72
N MET A 193 -10.12 -16.88 8.82
CA MET A 193 -9.46 -16.47 10.06
C MET A 193 -9.85 -15.05 10.46
N ALA A 194 -9.94 -14.11 9.52
CA ALA A 194 -10.33 -12.72 9.76
C ALA A 194 -11.79 -12.62 10.23
N VAL A 195 -12.69 -13.42 9.65
CA VAL A 195 -14.08 -13.54 10.10
C VAL A 195 -14.14 -13.98 11.57
N LYS A 196 -13.40 -15.04 11.94
CA LYS A 196 -13.33 -15.49 13.34
C LYS A 196 -12.73 -14.44 14.27
N ALA A 197 -11.71 -13.71 13.80
CA ALA A 197 -11.10 -12.63 14.59
C ALA A 197 -12.08 -11.48 14.83
N LEU A 198 -12.87 -11.07 13.83
CA LEU A 198 -13.94 -10.07 13.98
C LEU A 198 -14.99 -10.49 15.00
N GLN A 199 -15.40 -11.77 14.98
CA GLN A 199 -16.33 -12.32 16.00
C GLN A 199 -15.74 -12.19 17.40
N GLY A 200 -14.45 -12.50 17.57
CA GLY A 200 -13.76 -12.32 18.84
C GLY A 200 -13.62 -10.85 19.26
N CYS A 201 -13.36 -9.94 18.30
CA CYS A 201 -13.29 -8.51 18.55
C CYS A 201 -14.66 -7.94 18.99
N ALA A 202 -15.76 -8.41 18.40
CA ALA A 202 -17.12 -7.96 18.72
C ALA A 202 -17.55 -8.24 20.16
N THR A 203 -16.89 -9.16 20.86
CA THR A 203 -17.16 -9.48 22.28
C THR A 203 -16.36 -8.64 23.27
N LYS A 204 -15.43 -7.82 22.79
CA LYS A 204 -14.54 -7.00 23.61
C LYS A 204 -15.16 -5.64 23.95
N LYS A 205 -14.75 -5.09 25.10
CA LYS A 205 -15.14 -3.73 25.51
C LYS A 205 -14.28 -2.66 24.87
N GLU A 206 -12.99 -2.95 24.69
CA GLU A 206 -12.05 -2.06 24.04
C GLU A 206 -12.24 -2.05 22.51
N PRO A 207 -12.01 -0.93 21.83
CA PRO A 207 -12.01 -0.88 20.37
C PRO A 207 -10.89 -1.74 19.81
N PHE A 208 -11.05 -2.24 18.58
CA PHE A 208 -10.03 -3.05 17.93
C PHE A 208 -9.32 -2.33 16.79
N TRP A 209 -8.10 -2.75 16.54
CA TRP A 209 -7.36 -2.55 15.29
C TRP A 209 -7.04 -3.93 14.70
N LEU A 210 -7.71 -4.31 13.62
CA LEU A 210 -7.54 -5.60 12.97
C LEU A 210 -6.84 -5.42 11.63
N GLY A 211 -5.63 -5.96 11.51
CA GLY A 211 -4.87 -5.99 10.27
C GLY A 211 -5.03 -7.33 9.54
N VAL A 212 -5.39 -7.28 8.25
CA VAL A 212 -5.55 -8.44 7.37
C VAL A 212 -4.73 -8.23 6.12
N GLY A 213 -3.69 -9.04 5.91
CA GLY A 213 -2.75 -8.90 4.80
C GLY A 213 -2.92 -10.00 3.75
N PHE A 214 -3.59 -9.71 2.64
CA PHE A 214 -3.75 -10.60 1.49
C PHE A 214 -2.47 -10.66 0.65
N ILE A 215 -2.22 -11.85 0.03
CA ILE A 215 -1.05 -12.06 -0.84
C ILE A 215 -1.40 -11.81 -2.30
N LYS A 216 -2.61 -12.15 -2.75
CA LYS A 216 -2.98 -11.94 -4.15
C LYS A 216 -3.27 -10.45 -4.40
N PRO A 217 -2.88 -9.95 -5.60
CA PRO A 217 -2.42 -10.67 -6.81
C PRO A 217 -0.91 -10.94 -6.95
N HIS A 218 -0.10 -10.92 -5.88
CA HIS A 218 1.33 -11.28 -5.97
C HIS A 218 1.56 -12.64 -6.67
N LEU A 219 2.66 -12.75 -7.43
CA LEU A 219 3.10 -13.98 -8.09
C LEU A 219 3.23 -15.18 -7.12
N PRO A 220 2.97 -16.42 -7.58
CA PRO A 220 2.38 -16.75 -8.87
C PRO A 220 0.91 -16.33 -8.92
N PHE A 221 0.39 -16.00 -10.11
CA PHE A 221 -1.00 -15.60 -10.31
C PHE A 221 -1.92 -16.83 -10.24
N VAL A 222 -2.11 -17.32 -9.02
CA VAL A 222 -2.89 -18.53 -8.73
C VAL A 222 -4.18 -18.13 -8.04
N SER A 223 -5.29 -18.63 -8.55
CA SER A 223 -6.63 -18.49 -7.96
C SER A 223 -7.53 -19.64 -8.37
N PRO A 224 -8.65 -19.89 -7.66
CA PRO A 224 -9.64 -20.86 -8.11
C PRO A 224 -10.15 -20.55 -9.52
N LYS A 225 -10.39 -21.62 -10.30
CA LYS A 225 -10.80 -21.53 -11.73
C LYS A 225 -12.02 -20.60 -11.94
N LYS A 226 -12.99 -20.60 -11.04
CA LYS A 226 -14.19 -19.74 -11.14
C LYS A 226 -13.89 -18.24 -11.32
N TYR A 227 -12.74 -17.74 -10.84
CA TYR A 227 -12.32 -16.36 -11.04
C TYR A 227 -11.65 -16.14 -12.40
N TRP A 228 -11.05 -17.16 -12.99
CA TRP A 228 -10.56 -17.14 -14.36
C TRP A 228 -11.71 -17.11 -15.35
N ASP A 229 -12.78 -17.85 -15.07
CA ASP A 229 -13.96 -17.94 -15.93
C ASP A 229 -14.77 -16.64 -16.03
N LEU A 230 -14.46 -15.64 -15.16
CA LEU A 230 -15.04 -14.29 -15.24
C LEU A 230 -14.56 -13.50 -16.47
N TYR A 231 -13.47 -13.92 -17.12
CA TYR A 231 -12.79 -13.14 -18.14
C TYR A 231 -12.71 -13.88 -19.45
N ASP A 232 -13.03 -13.19 -20.56
CA ASP A 232 -12.74 -13.64 -21.92
C ASP A 232 -11.29 -13.26 -22.26
N PRO A 233 -10.35 -14.23 -22.40
CA PRO A 233 -8.95 -13.90 -22.70
C PRO A 233 -8.76 -13.08 -23.96
N ALA A 234 -9.66 -13.19 -24.94
CA ALA A 234 -9.57 -12.45 -26.21
C ALA A 234 -9.77 -10.94 -26.01
N LYS A 235 -10.45 -10.52 -24.95
CA LYS A 235 -10.72 -9.10 -24.62
C LYS A 235 -9.65 -8.48 -23.72
N ILE A 236 -8.68 -9.23 -23.27
CA ILE A 236 -7.60 -8.71 -22.42
C ILE A 236 -6.62 -7.93 -23.28
N GLU A 237 -6.59 -6.62 -23.09
CA GLU A 237 -5.65 -5.73 -23.75
C GLU A 237 -4.23 -5.90 -23.19
N LEU A 238 -3.23 -5.88 -24.05
CA LEU A 238 -1.83 -5.90 -23.68
C LEU A 238 -1.35 -4.50 -23.28
N ALA A 239 -0.16 -4.43 -22.66
CA ALA A 239 0.46 -3.16 -22.34
C ALA A 239 0.65 -2.31 -23.61
N PRO A 240 0.28 -1.02 -23.58
CA PRO A 240 0.40 -0.14 -24.75
C PRO A 240 1.85 0.23 -25.06
N ASN A 241 2.76 0.08 -24.08
CA ASN A 241 4.16 0.48 -24.15
C ASN A 241 5.14 -0.65 -23.72
N PRO A 242 5.15 -1.80 -24.44
CA PRO A 242 6.02 -2.94 -24.10
C PRO A 242 7.48 -2.70 -24.52
N PHE A 243 8.02 -1.51 -24.24
CA PHE A 243 9.36 -1.06 -24.59
C PHE A 243 9.93 -0.15 -23.50
N LYS A 244 11.27 -0.08 -23.40
CA LYS A 244 11.94 0.82 -22.46
C LYS A 244 11.67 2.28 -22.82
N PRO A 245 11.51 3.19 -21.85
CA PRO A 245 11.37 4.61 -22.12
C PRO A 245 12.57 5.17 -22.87
N LYS A 246 12.30 5.95 -23.91
CA LYS A 246 13.35 6.61 -24.67
C LYS A 246 14.13 7.61 -23.80
N GLY A 247 15.46 7.53 -23.82
CA GLY A 247 16.34 8.43 -23.07
C GLY A 247 16.42 8.16 -21.56
N ALA A 248 15.75 7.13 -21.03
CA ALA A 248 15.94 6.70 -19.67
C ALA A 248 17.32 6.04 -19.48
N PRO A 249 17.95 6.17 -18.28
CA PRO A 249 19.18 5.45 -17.98
C PRO A 249 18.96 3.93 -18.05
N ASP A 250 19.91 3.19 -18.58
CA ASP A 250 19.78 1.73 -18.73
C ASP A 250 19.46 1.00 -17.43
N TYR A 251 20.00 1.47 -16.32
CA TYR A 251 19.77 0.90 -15.00
C TYR A 251 18.44 1.33 -14.35
N ALA A 252 17.71 2.30 -14.89
CA ALA A 252 16.43 2.75 -14.32
C ALA A 252 15.37 1.64 -14.31
N PHE A 253 15.48 0.68 -15.22
CA PHE A 253 14.57 -0.44 -15.35
C PHE A 253 15.29 -1.77 -15.20
N SER A 254 14.70 -2.70 -14.44
CA SER A 254 15.20 -4.07 -14.37
C SER A 254 14.75 -4.87 -15.59
N SER A 255 15.64 -5.68 -16.16
CA SER A 255 15.30 -6.59 -17.27
C SER A 255 14.48 -7.79 -16.76
N GLY A 256 13.16 -7.71 -16.84
CA GLY A 256 12.23 -8.81 -16.66
C GLY A 256 11.82 -9.16 -15.23
N GLY A 257 12.60 -8.81 -14.22
CA GLY A 257 12.19 -8.87 -12.83
C GLY A 257 11.82 -10.26 -12.28
N GLU A 258 10.92 -10.27 -11.31
CA GLU A 258 10.56 -11.43 -10.49
C GLU A 258 9.95 -12.59 -11.29
N ILE A 259 9.21 -12.29 -12.36
CA ILE A 259 8.53 -13.31 -13.15
C ILE A 259 9.48 -14.32 -13.81
N LYS A 260 10.72 -13.91 -14.10
CA LYS A 260 11.73 -14.79 -14.71
C LYS A 260 12.15 -15.97 -13.82
N ASN A 261 11.81 -15.92 -12.53
CA ASN A 261 12.06 -17.01 -11.60
C ASN A 261 11.05 -18.16 -11.75
N TYR A 262 10.01 -18.02 -12.58
CA TYR A 262 8.95 -19.01 -12.76
C TYR A 262 9.16 -19.84 -14.02
N SER A 263 8.72 -21.10 -13.98
CA SER A 263 8.78 -22.02 -15.12
C SER A 263 7.85 -21.54 -16.25
N GLY A 264 8.21 -21.87 -17.48
CA GLY A 264 7.46 -21.45 -18.67
C GLY A 264 7.65 -20.00 -19.11
N ILE A 265 8.48 -19.22 -18.38
CA ILE A 265 8.82 -17.84 -18.74
C ILE A 265 10.15 -17.83 -19.52
N PRO A 266 10.17 -17.26 -20.75
CA PRO A 266 11.39 -17.17 -21.56
C PRO A 266 12.38 -16.16 -20.98
N ASP A 267 13.67 -16.31 -21.30
CA ASP A 267 14.71 -15.35 -20.87
C ASP A 267 14.65 -14.02 -21.62
N GLY A 268 14.07 -14.01 -22.82
CA GLY A 268 13.85 -12.80 -23.64
C GLY A 268 12.53 -12.10 -23.38
N ASN A 269 11.97 -11.50 -24.45
CA ASN A 269 10.65 -10.87 -24.39
C ASN A 269 9.57 -11.93 -24.20
N ILE A 270 8.52 -11.58 -23.47
CA ILE A 270 7.35 -12.43 -23.30
C ILE A 270 6.45 -12.30 -24.53
N PRO A 271 6.15 -13.41 -25.24
CA PRO A 271 5.24 -13.40 -26.38
C PRO A 271 3.82 -12.95 -25.99
N ASN A 272 3.11 -12.32 -26.93
CA ASN A 272 1.78 -11.75 -26.69
C ASN A 272 0.77 -12.74 -26.10
N ASP A 273 0.76 -13.99 -26.55
CA ASP A 273 -0.16 -15.01 -26.03
C ASP A 273 0.16 -15.37 -24.56
N LEU A 274 1.44 -15.44 -24.21
CA LEU A 274 1.85 -15.65 -22.83
C LEU A 274 1.57 -14.42 -21.98
N ALA A 275 1.84 -13.21 -22.50
CA ALA A 275 1.52 -11.96 -21.83
C ALA A 275 0.03 -11.86 -21.51
N ARG A 276 -0.83 -12.26 -22.44
CA ARG A 276 -2.29 -12.30 -22.24
C ARG A 276 -2.70 -13.28 -21.17
N LYS A 277 -2.10 -14.48 -21.13
CA LYS A 277 -2.34 -15.48 -20.07
C LYS A 277 -1.89 -14.99 -18.70
N LEU A 278 -0.73 -14.36 -18.61
CA LEU A 278 -0.22 -13.77 -17.37
C LEU A 278 -1.15 -12.67 -16.86
N LYS A 279 -1.61 -11.78 -17.75
CA LYS A 279 -2.53 -10.70 -17.41
C LYS A 279 -3.90 -11.24 -17.00
N HIS A 280 -4.38 -12.31 -17.66
CA HIS A 280 -5.57 -13.04 -17.25
C HIS A 280 -5.45 -13.60 -15.82
N GLY A 281 -4.33 -14.25 -15.51
CA GLY A 281 -4.06 -14.75 -14.15
C GLY A 281 -4.01 -13.66 -13.10
N TYR A 282 -3.44 -12.50 -13.43
CA TYR A 282 -3.42 -11.34 -12.55
C TYR A 282 -4.84 -10.81 -12.27
N TYR A 283 -5.69 -10.68 -13.30
CA TYR A 283 -7.09 -10.25 -13.16
C TYR A 283 -7.92 -11.23 -12.33
N ALA A 284 -7.76 -12.53 -12.61
CA ALA A 284 -8.41 -13.60 -11.82
C ALA A 284 -7.97 -13.55 -10.34
N ALA A 285 -6.69 -13.26 -10.08
CA ALA A 285 -6.16 -13.13 -8.73
C ALA A 285 -6.69 -11.88 -8.01
N ILE A 286 -6.93 -10.76 -8.71
CA ILE A 286 -7.62 -9.58 -8.15
C ILE A 286 -9.03 -9.95 -7.74
N SER A 287 -9.82 -10.57 -8.66
CA SER A 287 -11.20 -10.95 -8.34
C SER A 287 -11.30 -11.96 -7.21
N TYR A 288 -10.34 -12.87 -7.12
CA TYR A 288 -10.25 -13.80 -6.00
C TYR A 288 -9.99 -13.06 -4.68
N MET A 289 -9.01 -12.17 -4.63
CA MET A 289 -8.69 -11.36 -3.46
C MET A 289 -9.89 -10.48 -3.07
N ASP A 290 -10.52 -9.81 -4.03
CA ASP A 290 -11.71 -8.98 -3.81
C ASP A 290 -12.85 -9.77 -3.16
N ALA A 291 -13.11 -10.99 -3.61
CA ALA A 291 -14.12 -11.86 -3.01
C ALA A 291 -13.77 -12.24 -1.56
N GLN A 292 -12.47 -12.38 -1.23
CA GLN A 292 -12.05 -12.65 0.14
C GLN A 292 -12.21 -11.40 1.03
N VAL A 293 -11.91 -10.22 0.52
CA VAL A 293 -12.23 -8.93 1.18
C VAL A 293 -13.74 -8.86 1.45
N GLY A 294 -14.57 -9.27 0.49
CA GLY A 294 -16.04 -9.32 0.63
C GLY A 294 -16.48 -10.11 1.85
N LYS A 295 -15.94 -11.29 2.09
CA LYS A 295 -16.27 -12.12 3.26
C LYS A 295 -16.02 -11.39 4.59
N VAL A 296 -14.90 -10.64 4.65
CA VAL A 296 -14.55 -9.85 5.85
C VAL A 296 -15.52 -8.68 6.05
N LEU A 297 -15.89 -8.00 4.96
CA LEU A 297 -16.87 -6.90 5.01
C LEU A 297 -18.27 -7.39 5.38
N ASP A 298 -18.70 -8.54 4.85
CA ASP A 298 -19.98 -9.15 5.16
C ASP A 298 -20.11 -9.51 6.65
N GLU A 299 -19.01 -10.00 7.23
CA GLU A 299 -18.98 -10.29 8.67
C GLU A 299 -19.01 -9.00 9.50
N LEU A 300 -18.32 -7.95 9.07
CA LEU A 300 -18.34 -6.65 9.72
C LEU A 300 -19.79 -6.09 9.77
N ASP A 301 -20.53 -6.23 8.65
CA ASP A 301 -21.95 -5.82 8.56
C ASP A 301 -22.84 -6.72 9.43
N ARG A 302 -22.66 -8.04 9.37
CA ARG A 302 -23.42 -9.00 10.18
C ARG A 302 -23.31 -8.70 11.67
N LEU A 303 -22.12 -8.29 12.11
CA LEU A 303 -21.83 -7.90 13.49
C LEU A 303 -22.29 -6.47 13.83
N LYS A 304 -22.84 -5.71 12.87
CA LYS A 304 -23.24 -4.30 13.01
C LYS A 304 -22.11 -3.39 13.48
N LEU A 305 -20.91 -3.65 12.96
CA LEU A 305 -19.70 -2.90 13.31
C LEU A 305 -19.29 -1.88 12.23
N THR A 306 -19.90 -1.92 11.04
CA THR A 306 -19.54 -1.05 9.91
C THR A 306 -19.63 0.43 10.27
N ASP A 307 -20.67 0.86 10.96
CA ASP A 307 -20.87 2.26 11.37
C ASP A 307 -19.95 2.72 12.53
N LYS A 308 -19.09 1.82 13.01
CA LYS A 308 -18.12 2.08 14.10
C LYS A 308 -16.70 1.75 13.69
N THR A 309 -16.45 1.42 12.42
CA THR A 309 -15.14 0.93 11.95
C THR A 309 -14.63 1.76 10.79
N ILE A 310 -13.44 2.34 10.95
CA ILE A 310 -12.68 2.91 9.85
C ILE A 310 -12.09 1.75 9.05
N ILE A 311 -12.29 1.76 7.72
CA ILE A 311 -11.73 0.74 6.83
C ILE A 311 -10.65 1.41 5.97
N VAL A 312 -9.43 0.87 6.02
CA VAL A 312 -8.35 1.24 5.10
C VAL A 312 -8.00 0.03 4.25
N LEU A 313 -8.05 0.19 2.93
CA LEU A 313 -7.48 -0.77 2.00
C LEU A 313 -6.37 -0.10 1.20
N TRP A 314 -5.20 -0.74 1.14
CA TRP A 314 -4.05 -0.25 0.40
C TRP A 314 -3.27 -1.38 -0.28
N GLY A 315 -2.76 -1.10 -1.47
CA GLY A 315 -1.75 -1.93 -2.12
C GLY A 315 -0.37 -1.49 -1.67
N ASP A 316 0.56 -2.42 -1.40
CA ASP A 316 1.87 -2.03 -0.86
C ASP A 316 2.76 -1.31 -1.90
N HIS A 317 2.59 -1.59 -3.15
CA HIS A 317 3.13 -0.91 -4.34
C HIS A 317 2.37 -1.37 -5.58
N GLY A 318 2.63 -0.75 -6.73
CA GLY A 318 2.08 -1.16 -8.00
C GLY A 318 2.84 -2.33 -8.63
N TRP A 319 2.53 -2.60 -9.90
CA TRP A 319 3.09 -3.71 -10.68
C TRP A 319 3.02 -3.39 -12.18
N LYS A 320 3.99 -3.86 -12.97
CA LYS A 320 3.95 -3.81 -14.43
C LYS A 320 3.48 -5.14 -15.02
N LEU A 321 2.60 -5.06 -16.00
CA LEU A 321 2.03 -6.19 -16.76
C LEU A 321 2.45 -6.13 -18.23
N GLY A 322 3.73 -5.84 -18.47
CA GLY A 322 4.33 -5.68 -19.80
C GLY A 322 4.75 -4.26 -20.13
N GLU A 323 4.27 -3.26 -19.39
CA GLU A 323 4.71 -1.87 -19.55
C GLU A 323 6.23 -1.77 -19.36
N HIS A 324 6.88 -0.95 -20.16
CA HIS A 324 8.33 -0.76 -20.17
C HIS A 324 9.12 -2.09 -20.35
N ASN A 325 8.50 -3.06 -21.04
CA ASN A 325 9.04 -4.41 -21.24
C ASN A 325 9.38 -5.12 -19.91
N ALA A 326 8.59 -4.90 -18.87
CA ALA A 326 8.81 -5.45 -17.54
C ALA A 326 7.56 -6.14 -16.96
N TRP A 327 7.80 -7.14 -16.12
CA TRP A 327 6.78 -7.91 -15.39
C TRP A 327 7.18 -8.00 -13.92
N CYS A 328 7.17 -6.86 -13.29
CA CYS A 328 7.58 -6.69 -11.88
C CYS A 328 7.28 -5.26 -11.41
N LYS A 329 7.51 -5.02 -10.14
CA LYS A 329 7.78 -3.72 -9.53
C LYS A 329 9.26 -3.38 -9.72
N HIS A 330 9.86 -2.64 -8.85
CA HIS A 330 11.29 -2.37 -8.76
C HIS A 330 11.77 -1.17 -9.58
N SER A 331 10.97 -0.12 -9.68
CA SER A 331 11.38 1.14 -10.28
C SER A 331 10.69 2.34 -9.63
N ASN A 332 11.00 3.54 -10.13
CA ASN A 332 10.39 4.79 -9.67
C ASN A 332 9.24 5.28 -10.55
N VAL A 333 8.82 4.50 -11.57
CA VAL A 333 7.75 4.91 -12.50
C VAL A 333 6.35 4.78 -11.87
N GLU A 334 5.37 5.40 -12.54
CA GLU A 334 3.99 5.47 -12.05
C GLU A 334 3.40 4.08 -11.78
N ASN A 335 3.57 3.12 -12.70
CA ASN A 335 3.03 1.76 -12.55
C ASN A 335 3.50 1.03 -11.27
N ASP A 336 4.67 1.39 -10.74
CA ASP A 336 5.25 0.73 -9.57
C ASP A 336 5.00 1.51 -8.28
N THR A 337 5.01 2.85 -8.36
CA THR A 337 4.94 3.70 -7.16
C THR A 337 3.52 4.11 -6.79
N ASN A 338 2.61 4.23 -7.77
CA ASN A 338 1.19 4.49 -7.53
C ASN A 338 0.46 3.17 -7.28
N ALA A 339 -0.18 3.06 -6.12
CA ALA A 339 -0.93 1.87 -5.76
C ALA A 339 -2.22 2.26 -5.02
N PRO A 340 -3.22 1.35 -4.95
CA PRO A 340 -4.51 1.62 -4.35
C PRO A 340 -4.44 2.14 -2.93
N LEU A 341 -5.25 3.16 -2.64
CA LEU A 341 -5.57 3.63 -1.30
C LEU A 341 -7.05 4.00 -1.25
N LEU A 342 -7.79 3.32 -0.38
CA LEU A 342 -9.19 3.56 -0.08
C LEU A 342 -9.30 3.79 1.43
N ILE A 343 -9.95 4.86 1.86
CA ILE A 343 -10.20 5.15 3.28
C ILE A 343 -11.68 5.43 3.47
N ALA A 344 -12.38 4.51 4.14
CA ALA A 344 -13.78 4.65 4.51
C ALA A 344 -13.87 5.03 6.00
N VAL A 345 -14.63 6.08 6.29
CA VAL A 345 -14.84 6.58 7.65
C VAL A 345 -16.34 6.71 7.91
N PRO A 346 -16.87 6.10 8.98
CA PRO A 346 -18.28 6.20 9.32
C PRO A 346 -18.77 7.65 9.40
N GLY A 347 -19.89 7.94 8.76
CA GLY A 347 -20.48 9.29 8.75
C GLY A 347 -19.75 10.32 7.88
N LEU A 348 -18.80 9.89 7.01
CA LEU A 348 -18.07 10.78 6.12
C LEU A 348 -19.01 11.39 5.06
N LYS A 349 -19.17 12.72 5.07
CA LYS A 349 -20.07 13.44 4.13
C LYS A 349 -19.62 13.38 2.67
N THR A 350 -18.34 13.12 2.45
CA THR A 350 -17.71 13.01 1.12
C THR A 350 -17.58 11.57 0.63
N ALA A 351 -18.20 10.62 1.33
CA ALA A 351 -18.16 9.20 0.93
C ALA A 351 -18.63 9.01 -0.53
N GLY A 352 -18.02 8.06 -1.22
CA GLY A 352 -18.26 7.77 -2.63
C GLY A 352 -17.53 8.67 -3.62
N LYS A 353 -16.76 9.64 -3.15
CA LYS A 353 -15.92 10.51 -4.02
C LYS A 353 -14.52 9.97 -4.21
N SER A 354 -13.85 10.46 -5.24
CA SER A 354 -12.41 10.26 -5.46
C SER A 354 -11.66 11.59 -5.34
N THR A 355 -10.34 11.50 -5.14
CA THR A 355 -9.46 12.66 -5.10
C THR A 355 -8.22 12.46 -5.97
N ASN A 356 -7.75 13.56 -6.56
CA ASN A 356 -6.46 13.66 -7.25
C ASN A 356 -5.38 14.32 -6.39
N SER A 357 -5.67 14.63 -5.12
CA SER A 357 -4.65 15.10 -4.18
C SER A 357 -3.56 14.05 -3.99
N LEU A 358 -2.32 14.52 -3.99
CA LEU A 358 -1.16 13.64 -3.77
C LEU A 358 -1.19 13.10 -2.34
N ALA A 359 -1.08 11.78 -2.21
CA ALA A 359 -0.96 11.07 -0.96
C ALA A 359 0.26 10.15 -0.98
N GLU A 360 0.80 9.86 0.19
CA GLU A 360 1.88 8.91 0.38
C GLU A 360 1.50 7.89 1.45
N PHE A 361 2.01 6.68 1.39
CA PHE A 361 1.62 5.66 2.38
C PHE A 361 2.07 5.97 3.80
N VAL A 362 3.14 6.73 3.98
CA VAL A 362 3.52 7.27 5.31
C VAL A 362 2.48 8.23 5.90
N ASP A 363 1.54 8.73 5.09
CA ASP A 363 0.45 9.60 5.53
C ASP A 363 -0.67 8.83 6.24
N ILE A 364 -0.77 7.52 6.02
CA ILE A 364 -1.82 6.67 6.58
C ILE A 364 -1.73 6.65 8.12
N TYR A 365 -0.53 6.56 8.67
CA TYR A 365 -0.35 6.53 10.11
C TYR A 365 -0.86 7.81 10.80
N PRO A 366 -0.40 9.03 10.46
CA PRO A 366 -0.95 10.24 11.08
C PRO A 366 -2.45 10.42 10.81
N THR A 367 -2.96 9.98 9.66
CA THR A 367 -4.39 10.04 9.33
C THR A 367 -5.23 9.18 10.28
N LEU A 368 -4.86 7.92 10.48
CA LEU A 368 -5.58 7.02 11.37
C LEU A 368 -5.50 7.48 12.83
N ALA A 369 -4.33 7.95 13.28
CA ALA A 369 -4.17 8.49 14.63
C ALA A 369 -5.08 9.70 14.85
N GLU A 370 -5.14 10.65 13.90
CA GLU A 370 -6.01 11.83 13.98
C GLU A 370 -7.50 11.44 13.97
N LEU A 371 -7.92 10.54 13.07
CA LEU A 371 -9.32 10.07 13.00
C LEU A 371 -9.79 9.42 14.31
N CYS A 372 -8.90 8.73 15.00
CA CYS A 372 -9.17 8.07 16.28
C CYS A 372 -8.89 8.96 17.50
N GLY A 373 -8.54 10.24 17.31
CA GLY A 373 -8.26 11.18 18.40
C GLY A 373 -6.99 10.85 19.19
N LEU A 374 -6.05 10.13 18.59
CA LEU A 374 -4.79 9.76 19.24
C LEU A 374 -3.71 10.82 19.00
N ARG A 375 -2.89 11.07 20.02
CA ARG A 375 -1.77 12.01 19.90
C ARG A 375 -0.75 11.50 18.89
N LEU A 376 -0.35 12.35 17.94
CA LEU A 376 0.64 11.99 16.93
C LEU A 376 2.04 11.78 17.54
N PRO A 377 2.70 10.65 17.27
CA PRO A 377 4.10 10.45 17.60
C PRO A 377 5.02 11.44 16.87
N ARG A 378 6.07 11.91 17.53
CA ARG A 378 6.97 12.93 16.98
C ARG A 378 7.83 12.45 15.81
N HIS A 379 8.03 11.15 15.65
CA HIS A 379 8.90 10.56 14.61
C HIS A 379 8.25 10.48 13.23
N LEU A 380 6.95 10.78 13.12
CA LEU A 380 6.22 10.63 11.85
C LEU A 380 6.76 11.57 10.77
N GLU A 381 6.91 11.05 9.57
CA GLU A 381 7.34 11.75 8.36
C GLU A 381 6.22 11.89 7.32
N GLY A 382 5.02 11.47 7.66
CA GLY A 382 3.80 11.63 6.88
C GLY A 382 2.97 12.83 7.32
N THR A 383 1.99 13.19 6.50
CA THR A 383 1.04 14.28 6.73
C THR A 383 -0.37 13.71 6.76
N SER A 384 -1.20 14.12 7.73
CA SER A 384 -2.58 13.62 7.81
C SER A 384 -3.40 13.97 6.56
N LEU A 385 -4.15 12.99 6.06
CA LEU A 385 -5.08 13.12 4.95
C LEU A 385 -6.50 13.50 5.39
N VAL A 386 -6.72 13.76 6.69
CA VAL A 386 -8.04 14.17 7.21
C VAL A 386 -8.61 15.40 6.49
N PRO A 387 -7.83 16.44 6.14
CA PRO A 387 -8.33 17.54 5.32
C PRO A 387 -8.87 17.07 3.97
N VAL A 388 -8.18 16.13 3.30
CA VAL A 388 -8.60 15.56 2.01
C VAL A 388 -9.85 14.68 2.16
N LEU A 389 -9.97 13.93 3.25
CA LEU A 389 -11.18 13.15 3.54
C LEU A 389 -12.40 14.07 3.73
N LYS A 390 -12.24 15.24 4.36
CA LYS A 390 -13.31 16.23 4.54
C LYS A 390 -13.65 16.99 3.27
N ASP A 391 -12.63 17.29 2.46
CA ASP A 391 -12.75 17.97 1.17
C ASP A 391 -11.81 17.31 0.16
N PRO A 392 -12.32 16.49 -0.79
CA PRO A 392 -11.51 15.80 -1.79
C PRO A 392 -10.70 16.71 -2.72
N SER A 393 -10.98 18.02 -2.73
CA SER A 393 -10.22 19.03 -3.48
C SER A 393 -9.07 19.65 -2.66
N ALA A 394 -9.03 19.40 -1.34
CA ALA A 394 -7.97 19.93 -0.49
C ALA A 394 -6.61 19.36 -0.89
N ILE A 395 -5.58 20.18 -0.82
CA ILE A 395 -4.19 19.83 -1.15
C ILE A 395 -3.36 19.92 0.13
N VAL A 396 -2.76 18.81 0.55
CA VAL A 396 -1.91 18.74 1.75
C VAL A 396 -0.42 18.73 1.42
N LYS A 397 -0.06 18.51 0.16
CA LYS A 397 1.32 18.54 -0.33
C LYS A 397 1.41 18.83 -1.82
N ASN A 398 2.53 19.45 -2.23
CA ASN A 398 2.82 19.79 -3.63
C ASN A 398 3.56 18.68 -4.38
N ALA A 399 4.10 17.71 -3.65
CA ALA A 399 4.81 16.56 -4.23
C ALA A 399 4.79 15.34 -3.29
N SER A 400 4.81 14.15 -3.89
CA SER A 400 5.05 12.87 -3.24
C SER A 400 6.45 12.36 -3.60
N PHE A 401 7.08 11.61 -2.69
CA PHE A 401 8.46 11.16 -2.83
C PHE A 401 8.56 9.65 -2.73
N SER A 402 9.21 9.06 -3.72
CA SER A 402 9.57 7.64 -3.76
C SER A 402 11.08 7.50 -4.03
N GLN A 403 11.65 6.35 -3.71
CA GLN A 403 13.05 6.06 -4.00
C GLN A 403 13.21 4.62 -4.46
N TYR A 404 14.25 4.34 -5.25
CA TYR A 404 14.62 2.98 -5.59
C TYR A 404 16.14 2.83 -5.77
N PRO A 405 16.79 1.86 -5.09
CA PRO A 405 18.23 1.62 -5.26
C PRO A 405 18.54 0.88 -6.54
N ARG A 406 19.75 1.13 -7.10
CA ARG A 406 20.36 0.36 -8.17
C ARG A 406 21.73 -0.13 -7.75
N GLY A 407 21.77 -1.42 -7.39
CA GLY A 407 22.94 -1.99 -6.74
C GLY A 407 23.29 -1.26 -5.44
N ALA A 408 24.54 -1.38 -5.02
CA ALA A 408 25.02 -0.77 -3.78
C ALA A 408 25.32 0.74 -3.90
N LYS A 409 25.49 1.26 -5.13
CA LYS A 409 26.12 2.57 -5.35
C LYS A 409 25.14 3.69 -5.74
N VAL A 410 23.99 3.39 -6.31
CA VAL A 410 23.11 4.40 -6.88
C VAL A 410 21.72 4.35 -6.21
N MET A 411 21.16 5.52 -5.92
CA MET A 411 19.78 5.68 -5.45
C MET A 411 19.05 6.65 -6.39
N GLY A 412 17.90 6.23 -6.90
CA GLY A 412 16.97 7.10 -7.59
C GLY A 412 15.99 7.68 -6.61
N TYR A 413 15.99 9.00 -6.43
CA TYR A 413 14.98 9.72 -5.66
C TYR A 413 14.01 10.38 -6.62
N SER A 414 12.76 9.98 -6.57
CA SER A 414 11.68 10.44 -7.44
C SER A 414 10.75 11.38 -6.70
N MET A 415 10.46 12.51 -7.31
CA MET A 415 9.47 13.49 -6.89
C MET A 415 8.32 13.49 -7.91
N ARG A 416 7.10 13.21 -7.46
CA ARG A 416 5.86 13.27 -8.24
C ARG A 416 5.08 14.50 -7.86
N THR A 417 5.02 15.48 -8.75
CA THR A 417 4.18 16.69 -8.62
C THR A 417 2.80 16.45 -9.25
N GLU A 418 1.96 17.45 -9.34
CA GLU A 418 0.68 17.34 -10.04
C GLU A 418 0.85 16.89 -11.51
N GLN A 419 1.83 17.45 -12.22
CA GLN A 419 2.05 17.21 -13.65
C GLN A 419 3.28 16.36 -13.94
N TYR A 420 4.35 16.47 -13.17
CA TYR A 420 5.64 15.91 -13.53
C TYR A 420 6.09 14.81 -12.59
N ARG A 421 6.76 13.79 -13.12
CA ARG A 421 7.65 12.94 -12.35
C ARG A 421 9.09 13.31 -12.67
N PHE A 422 9.85 13.67 -11.63
CA PHE A 422 11.24 14.06 -11.72
C PHE A 422 12.09 13.16 -10.82
N THR A 423 12.98 12.36 -11.42
CA THR A 423 13.85 11.43 -10.70
C THR A 423 15.30 11.85 -10.85
N ARG A 424 16.00 11.95 -9.74
CA ARG A 424 17.45 12.18 -9.69
C ARG A 424 18.13 10.91 -9.21
N TRP A 425 19.03 10.39 -10.04
CA TRP A 425 19.87 9.26 -9.72
C TRP A 425 21.18 9.80 -9.14
N VAL A 426 21.46 9.49 -7.87
CA VAL A 426 22.63 10.01 -7.15
C VAL A 426 23.46 8.87 -6.60
N ASN A 427 24.74 9.14 -6.40
CA ASN A 427 25.64 8.18 -5.76
C ASN A 427 25.32 8.10 -4.25
N ARG A 428 25.08 6.92 -3.71
CA ARG A 428 24.73 6.72 -2.30
C ARG A 428 25.83 7.12 -1.32
N ASN A 429 27.10 7.00 -1.74
CA ASN A 429 28.25 7.37 -0.92
C ASN A 429 28.61 8.86 -1.06
N ASN A 430 28.13 9.51 -2.11
CA ASN A 430 28.27 10.96 -2.34
C ASN A 430 26.97 11.49 -2.97
N PRO A 431 25.95 11.81 -2.19
CA PRO A 431 24.65 12.26 -2.70
C PRO A 431 24.68 13.56 -3.53
N SER A 432 25.79 14.33 -3.44
CA SER A 432 26.00 15.50 -4.29
C SER A 432 26.35 15.11 -5.74
N LYS A 433 26.86 13.89 -5.97
CA LYS A 433 27.19 13.40 -7.30
C LYS A 433 25.94 12.89 -8.02
N LEU A 434 25.51 13.66 -9.00
CA LEU A 434 24.43 13.28 -9.91
C LEU A 434 24.97 12.29 -10.96
N GLU A 435 24.28 11.15 -11.12
CA GLU A 435 24.61 10.14 -12.13
C GLU A 435 23.72 10.29 -13.37
N ALA A 436 22.41 10.57 -13.18
CA ALA A 436 21.44 10.81 -14.24
C ALA A 436 20.20 11.52 -13.74
N MET A 437 19.34 11.96 -14.67
CA MET A 437 18.01 12.52 -14.40
C MET A 437 16.97 11.90 -15.34
N GLU A 438 15.74 11.80 -14.83
CA GLU A 438 14.57 11.50 -15.62
C GLU A 438 13.49 12.55 -15.35
N LEU A 439 12.80 12.98 -16.39
CA LEU A 439 11.65 13.88 -16.32
C LEU A 439 10.56 13.37 -17.27
N TYR A 440 9.38 13.13 -16.74
CA TYR A 440 8.19 12.72 -17.49
C TYR A 440 7.06 13.71 -17.25
N ASP A 441 6.37 14.10 -18.34
CA ASP A 441 5.22 15.02 -18.29
C ASP A 441 3.92 14.25 -18.40
N HIS A 442 3.27 14.01 -17.26
CA HIS A 442 2.04 13.22 -17.19
C HIS A 442 0.83 13.84 -17.90
N LYS A 443 0.89 15.11 -18.28
CA LYS A 443 -0.15 15.72 -19.11
C LYS A 443 -0.09 15.22 -20.55
N ASN A 444 1.13 15.04 -21.10
CA ASN A 444 1.36 14.67 -22.48
C ASN A 444 1.86 13.22 -22.67
N ASP A 445 2.48 12.66 -21.63
CA ASP A 445 3.03 11.29 -21.60
C ASP A 445 2.74 10.62 -20.24
N PRO A 446 1.46 10.29 -19.95
CA PRO A 446 1.10 9.64 -18.67
C PRO A 446 1.68 8.24 -18.51
N GLN A 447 2.16 7.64 -19.61
CA GLN A 447 2.80 6.32 -19.62
C GLN A 447 4.32 6.37 -19.38
N GLU A 448 4.89 7.57 -19.24
CA GLU A 448 6.34 7.76 -19.00
C GLU A 448 7.22 7.12 -20.08
N ASN A 449 6.87 7.31 -21.36
CA ASN A 449 7.55 6.68 -22.50
C ASN A 449 8.79 7.44 -22.98
N THR A 450 8.91 8.73 -22.63
CA THR A 450 10.01 9.57 -23.09
C THR A 450 10.56 10.43 -21.97
N ASN A 451 11.82 10.17 -21.60
CA ASN A 451 12.56 11.03 -20.68
C ASN A 451 12.96 12.33 -21.39
N ILE A 452 12.41 13.44 -20.94
CA ILE A 452 12.65 14.79 -21.49
C ILE A 452 13.64 15.63 -20.64
N ALA A 453 14.30 15.06 -19.66
CA ALA A 453 15.21 15.78 -18.74
C ALA A 453 16.38 16.45 -19.45
N ASN A 454 16.87 15.84 -20.54
CA ASN A 454 18.06 16.30 -21.25
C ASN A 454 17.74 17.14 -22.52
N ASP A 455 16.44 17.41 -22.79
CA ASP A 455 16.05 18.32 -23.88
C ASP A 455 16.37 19.77 -23.44
N PRO A 456 17.20 20.52 -24.21
CA PRO A 456 17.52 21.92 -23.87
C PRO A 456 16.29 22.81 -23.67
N LYS A 457 15.17 22.51 -24.33
CA LYS A 457 13.91 23.25 -24.17
C LYS A 457 13.34 23.14 -22.75
N ASN A 458 13.72 22.12 -22.00
CA ASN A 458 13.25 21.88 -20.63
C ASN A 458 14.25 22.36 -19.56
N ALA A 459 15.33 23.02 -19.91
CA ALA A 459 16.39 23.41 -18.98
C ALA A 459 15.85 24.23 -17.78
N GLU A 460 15.00 25.22 -18.03
CA GLU A 460 14.38 26.04 -16.97
C GLU A 460 13.42 25.20 -16.09
N LEU A 461 12.63 24.32 -16.71
CA LEU A 461 11.76 23.40 -15.99
C LEU A 461 12.57 22.46 -15.07
N VAL A 462 13.65 21.87 -15.59
CA VAL A 462 14.55 20.99 -14.84
C VAL A 462 15.20 21.75 -13.67
N ALA A 463 15.63 23.01 -13.89
CA ALA A 463 16.19 23.83 -12.82
C ALA A 463 15.14 24.09 -11.72
N ARG A 464 13.93 24.49 -12.07
CA ARG A 464 12.82 24.71 -11.13
C ARG A 464 12.46 23.46 -10.34
N LEU A 465 12.32 22.31 -11.02
CA LEU A 465 12.01 21.04 -10.36
C LEU A 465 13.17 20.56 -9.48
N THR A 466 14.41 20.87 -9.84
CA THR A 466 15.60 20.60 -9.01
C THR A 466 15.53 21.38 -7.69
N GLU A 467 15.18 22.65 -7.73
CA GLU A 467 15.03 23.46 -6.50
C GLU A 467 13.85 22.98 -5.64
N GLN A 468 12.74 22.56 -6.25
CA GLN A 468 11.64 21.96 -5.52
C GLN A 468 12.06 20.60 -4.88
N TRP A 469 12.79 19.77 -5.63
CA TRP A 469 13.29 18.49 -5.15
C TRP A 469 14.26 18.65 -3.96
N LYS A 470 15.15 19.64 -3.99
CA LYS A 470 16.10 19.97 -2.90
C LYS A 470 15.40 20.32 -1.58
N LYS A 471 14.19 20.86 -1.62
CA LYS A 471 13.40 21.13 -0.41
C LYS A 471 12.97 19.85 0.31
N GLY A 472 13.07 18.69 -0.38
CA GLY A 472 12.67 17.38 0.12
C GLY A 472 11.19 17.31 0.48
N TRP A 473 10.78 16.22 1.08
CA TRP A 473 9.38 16.01 1.43
C TRP A 473 8.85 17.06 2.43
N LYS A 474 9.66 17.49 3.39
CA LYS A 474 9.27 18.52 4.40
C LYS A 474 8.90 19.86 3.75
N GLY A 475 9.68 20.31 2.79
CA GLY A 475 9.45 21.57 2.11
C GLY A 475 8.35 21.54 1.04
N ASN A 476 7.73 20.37 0.85
CA ASN A 476 6.60 20.18 -0.07
C ASN A 476 5.25 19.90 0.65
N VAL A 477 5.24 19.90 1.98
CA VAL A 477 4.01 19.87 2.78
C VAL A 477 3.38 21.26 2.80
N ILE A 478 2.07 21.31 2.57
CA ILE A 478 1.28 22.54 2.72
C ILE A 478 0.79 22.58 4.16
N MET A 479 1.33 23.52 4.95
CA MET A 479 0.80 23.77 6.29
C MET A 479 -0.62 24.31 6.16
N PRO A 480 -1.60 23.79 6.94
CA PRO A 480 -2.89 24.45 7.02
C PRO A 480 -2.65 25.92 7.42
N SER A 481 -3.25 26.86 6.68
CA SER A 481 -3.26 28.24 7.12
C SER A 481 -3.79 28.25 8.55
N GLN A 482 -2.99 28.74 9.50
CA GLN A 482 -3.51 29.01 10.84
C GLN A 482 -4.66 30.01 10.64
N SER A 483 -5.90 29.51 10.73
CA SER A 483 -7.05 30.41 10.84
C SER A 483 -6.82 31.28 12.08
N LYS A 484 -6.57 32.58 11.81
CA LYS A 484 -6.51 33.59 12.84
C LYS A 484 -7.83 33.72 13.58
#